data_421119548e7608a02bc76fd6feaa95f3
#
_entry.id   421119548e7608a02bc76fd6feaa95f3
#
_cell.length_a   1.000
_cell.length_b   1.000
_cell.length_c   1.000
_cell.angle_alpha   90.00
_cell.angle_beta   90.00
_cell.angle_gamma   90.00
#
_symmetry.space_group_name_H-M   'P 1'
#
loop_
_entity.id
_entity.type
_entity.pdbx_description
1 polymer ?
#
loop_
_entity_poly.entity_id
_entity_poly.type
_entity_poly.pdbx_seq_one_letter_code
_entity_poly.pdbx_strand_id
1 'polypeptide(L)'
;SLSSANVDAVIKKRILDKTETAAQSLRLLYDQKATIIKNLIVFNDGVEKKLYANAEDFAEVYAFVPYQFNLLASVLTSIRTHGASGKHLSEGERSMLALFKESAMQLMDDEMGAIVPFYRFYDALENFLDHSHSSVIIRAYDNSYINPEKKEKDVFAINVLKTLFLIKYVLEIEANVDNIVSLMITSIDDDRISLKAQVEDALKVLMRQMLIQKNGSIYVFLTGEEQEINNEIEKENVEMPEVITKIAEMIYEDIFSSKKYQYPSFSGRYAFSFNQAVDDRPYKANQNYDIGLRVLTPWYEGGTDDGTLRLLSGQGKEVLVVLPNDDAFLTEMRAYLKIERFLRKNTSVQLAKYETIKEAKRVEMRERNGNAKLYLTEALKEATIYVNGDVLHTSGKEVTSRI
;
A
#
# COMPACT_ATOMS: atom_id res chain seq x y z
N SER A 1 6.16 -33.59 -14.70
CA SER A 1 5.33 -32.54 -14.09
C SER A 1 4.42 -31.94 -15.14
N LEU A 2 3.13 -31.94 -14.87
CA LEU A 2 2.15 -31.26 -15.71
C LEU A 2 2.43 -29.75 -15.68
N SER A 3 2.33 -29.10 -16.85
CA SER A 3 2.48 -27.64 -16.91
C SER A 3 1.32 -26.95 -16.17
N SER A 4 1.49 -25.70 -15.74
CA SER A 4 0.44 -24.92 -15.06
C SER A 4 -0.86 -24.87 -15.88
N ALA A 5 -0.76 -24.76 -17.20
CA ALA A 5 -1.91 -24.77 -18.12
C ALA A 5 -2.72 -26.08 -18.05
N ASN A 6 -2.07 -27.20 -17.77
CA ASN A 6 -2.75 -28.49 -17.62
C ASN A 6 -3.54 -28.59 -16.32
N VAL A 7 -3.02 -27.99 -15.23
CA VAL A 7 -3.72 -27.94 -13.95
C VAL A 7 -5.02 -27.13 -14.07
N ASP A 8 -4.96 -25.98 -14.70
CA ASP A 8 -6.12 -25.11 -14.92
C ASP A 8 -7.21 -25.86 -15.74
N ALA A 9 -6.81 -26.55 -16.79
CA ALA A 9 -7.73 -27.38 -17.61
C ALA A 9 -8.38 -28.48 -16.81
N VAL A 10 -7.64 -29.16 -15.92
CA VAL A 10 -8.18 -30.20 -15.05
C VAL A 10 -9.16 -29.65 -14.04
N ILE A 11 -8.87 -28.47 -13.43
CA ILE A 11 -9.79 -27.81 -12.50
C ILE A 11 -11.10 -27.45 -13.23
N LYS A 12 -11.02 -26.81 -14.39
CA LYS A 12 -12.19 -26.45 -15.21
C LYS A 12 -13.07 -27.68 -15.53
N LYS A 13 -12.46 -28.77 -15.92
CA LYS A 13 -13.16 -29.99 -16.33
C LYS A 13 -13.73 -30.79 -15.15
N ARG A 14 -13.02 -30.87 -14.02
CA ARG A 14 -13.41 -31.75 -12.90
C ARG A 14 -14.19 -31.06 -11.81
N ILE A 15 -14.01 -29.75 -11.62
CA ILE A 15 -14.60 -28.99 -10.51
C ILE A 15 -15.64 -28.01 -11.03
N LEU A 16 -15.37 -27.36 -12.15
CA LEU A 16 -16.18 -26.25 -12.67
C LEU A 16 -17.06 -26.64 -13.84
N ASP A 17 -17.14 -27.93 -14.17
CA ASP A 17 -18.01 -28.43 -15.24
C ASP A 17 -19.47 -28.13 -14.91
N LYS A 18 -20.20 -27.65 -15.91
CA LYS A 18 -21.58 -27.18 -15.77
C LYS A 18 -22.48 -27.89 -16.77
N THR A 19 -23.75 -28.04 -16.41
CA THR A 19 -24.79 -28.46 -17.36
C THR A 19 -24.88 -27.39 -18.47
N GLU A 20 -25.32 -27.82 -19.66
CA GLU A 20 -25.51 -26.89 -20.78
C GLU A 20 -26.47 -25.75 -20.43
N THR A 21 -27.52 -26.06 -19.69
CA THR A 21 -28.50 -25.06 -19.21
C THR A 21 -27.84 -24.02 -18.30
N ALA A 22 -27.04 -24.46 -17.36
CA ALA A 22 -26.30 -23.56 -16.45
C ALA A 22 -25.29 -22.68 -17.22
N ALA A 23 -24.51 -23.30 -18.12
CA ALA A 23 -23.56 -22.59 -18.96
C ALA A 23 -24.24 -21.54 -19.84
N GLN A 24 -25.37 -21.85 -20.42
CA GLN A 24 -26.16 -20.91 -21.22
C GLN A 24 -26.68 -19.73 -20.39
N SER A 25 -27.18 -19.98 -19.17
CA SER A 25 -27.62 -18.94 -18.26
C SER A 25 -26.43 -18.00 -17.86
N LEU A 26 -25.26 -18.54 -17.65
CA LEU A 26 -24.05 -17.77 -17.34
C LEU A 26 -23.58 -16.93 -18.53
N ARG A 27 -23.62 -17.45 -19.75
CA ARG A 27 -23.33 -16.68 -20.97
C ARG A 27 -24.26 -15.49 -21.13
N LEU A 28 -25.57 -15.71 -20.93
CA LEU A 28 -26.56 -14.62 -20.96
C LEU A 28 -26.33 -13.57 -19.89
N LEU A 29 -25.98 -13.98 -18.67
CA LEU A 29 -25.66 -13.09 -17.57
C LEU A 29 -24.45 -12.22 -17.92
N TYR A 30 -23.40 -12.81 -18.47
CA TYR A 30 -22.21 -12.07 -18.89
C TYR A 30 -22.53 -11.07 -20.00
N ASP A 31 -23.27 -11.48 -21.02
CA ASP A 31 -23.65 -10.60 -22.13
C ASP A 31 -24.43 -9.37 -21.66
N GLN A 32 -25.28 -9.55 -20.66
CA GLN A 32 -26.05 -8.44 -20.05
C GLN A 32 -25.18 -7.51 -19.20
N LYS A 33 -24.15 -8.03 -18.55
CA LYS A 33 -23.37 -7.31 -17.52
C LYS A 33 -21.87 -7.17 -17.85
N ALA A 34 -21.44 -7.44 -19.06
CA ALA A 34 -20.03 -7.46 -19.46
C ALA A 34 -19.28 -6.17 -19.10
N THR A 35 -19.88 -5.03 -19.37
CA THR A 35 -19.27 -3.72 -19.05
C THR A 35 -19.14 -3.51 -17.56
N ILE A 36 -20.14 -3.90 -16.78
CA ILE A 36 -20.11 -3.81 -15.31
C ILE A 36 -19.02 -4.70 -14.75
N ILE A 37 -18.92 -5.94 -15.22
CA ILE A 37 -17.91 -6.92 -14.76
C ILE A 37 -16.50 -6.44 -15.08
N LYS A 38 -16.27 -5.88 -16.27
CA LYS A 38 -14.95 -5.33 -16.67
C LYS A 38 -14.49 -4.18 -15.78
N ASN A 39 -15.42 -3.36 -15.28
CA ASN A 39 -15.11 -2.23 -14.41
C ASN A 39 -15.05 -2.60 -12.93
N LEU A 40 -15.60 -3.77 -12.57
CA LEU A 40 -15.68 -4.24 -11.19
C LEU A 40 -14.32 -4.78 -10.70
N ILE A 41 -13.66 -5.59 -11.53
CA ILE A 41 -12.39 -6.25 -11.19
C ILE A 41 -11.29 -5.64 -12.04
N VAL A 42 -10.51 -4.76 -11.41
CA VAL A 42 -9.41 -4.03 -12.03
C VAL A 42 -8.17 -4.08 -11.16
N PHE A 43 -7.02 -4.13 -11.78
CA PHE A 43 -5.72 -4.11 -11.10
C PHE A 43 -4.88 -2.95 -11.64
N ASN A 44 -4.15 -2.28 -10.76
CA ASN A 44 -3.37 -1.08 -11.09
C ASN A 44 -1.88 -1.24 -10.74
N ASP A 45 -1.34 -2.42 -10.96
CA ASP A 45 0.08 -2.68 -10.86
C ASP A 45 0.71 -2.99 -12.23
N GLY A 46 2.02 -3.11 -12.27
CA GLY A 46 2.77 -3.31 -13.51
C GLY A 46 2.65 -4.71 -14.12
N VAL A 47 1.93 -5.62 -13.49
CA VAL A 47 1.78 -7.02 -13.94
C VAL A 47 0.35 -7.27 -14.40
N GLU A 48 0.19 -7.66 -15.65
CA GLU A 48 -1.12 -7.97 -16.22
C GLU A 48 -1.75 -9.18 -15.55
N LYS A 49 -3.03 -9.04 -15.18
CA LYS A 49 -3.87 -10.11 -14.63
C LYS A 49 -4.87 -10.56 -15.67
N LYS A 50 -5.08 -11.87 -15.80
CA LYS A 50 -6.11 -12.42 -16.67
C LYS A 50 -7.49 -12.18 -16.06
N LEU A 51 -8.38 -11.57 -16.82
CA LEU A 51 -9.79 -11.40 -16.52
C LEU A 51 -10.64 -12.19 -17.53
N TYR A 52 -11.97 -12.15 -17.40
CA TYR A 52 -12.84 -12.82 -18.34
C TYR A 52 -12.66 -12.25 -19.76
N ALA A 53 -12.33 -13.12 -20.71
CA ALA A 53 -12.12 -12.71 -22.10
C ALA A 53 -13.46 -12.50 -22.84
N ASN A 54 -14.46 -13.36 -22.57
CA ASN A 54 -15.75 -13.38 -23.22
C ASN A 54 -16.77 -14.19 -22.39
N ALA A 55 -18.00 -14.32 -22.90
CA ALA A 55 -19.07 -15.07 -22.23
C ALA A 55 -18.74 -16.55 -22.05
N GLU A 56 -18.04 -17.18 -22.99
CA GLU A 56 -17.63 -18.59 -22.89
C GLU A 56 -16.62 -18.77 -21.76
N ASP A 57 -15.62 -17.90 -21.67
CA ASP A 57 -14.64 -17.91 -20.59
C ASP A 57 -15.28 -17.71 -19.22
N PHE A 58 -16.22 -16.77 -19.13
CA PHE A 58 -17.03 -16.56 -17.92
C PHE A 58 -17.79 -17.82 -17.51
N ALA A 59 -18.51 -18.44 -18.43
CA ALA A 59 -19.28 -19.66 -18.15
C ALA A 59 -18.40 -20.83 -17.75
N GLU A 60 -17.21 -20.95 -18.33
CA GLU A 60 -16.23 -22.03 -18.04
C GLU A 60 -15.60 -21.87 -16.65
N VAL A 61 -15.24 -20.66 -16.26
CA VAL A 61 -14.45 -20.37 -15.04
C VAL A 61 -15.34 -20.04 -13.83
N TYR A 62 -16.58 -19.61 -14.07
CA TYR A 62 -17.51 -19.24 -12.99
C TYR A 62 -17.61 -20.34 -11.91
N ALA A 63 -17.55 -20.08 -10.62
CA ALA A 63 -17.64 -18.77 -9.92
C ALA A 63 -16.27 -18.12 -9.62
N PHE A 64 -15.21 -18.58 -10.24
CA PHE A 64 -13.86 -18.00 -10.11
C PHE A 64 -13.59 -16.94 -11.18
N VAL A 65 -12.51 -16.20 -11.01
CA VAL A 65 -12.01 -15.22 -11.98
C VAL A 65 -10.67 -15.74 -12.50
N PRO A 66 -10.37 -15.61 -13.79
CA PRO A 66 -9.16 -16.18 -14.38
C PRO A 66 -7.85 -15.84 -13.67
N TYR A 67 -7.70 -14.63 -13.10
CA TYR A 67 -6.49 -14.24 -12.38
C TYR A 67 -6.19 -15.15 -11.17
N GLN A 68 -7.21 -15.77 -10.58
CA GLN A 68 -7.10 -16.54 -9.34
C GLN A 68 -6.26 -17.81 -9.50
N PHE A 69 -6.23 -18.39 -10.68
CA PHE A 69 -5.43 -19.59 -10.97
C PHE A 69 -3.93 -19.34 -10.79
N ASN A 70 -3.40 -18.37 -11.52
CA ASN A 70 -1.97 -18.02 -11.44
C ASN A 70 -1.62 -17.42 -10.07
N LEU A 71 -2.48 -16.57 -9.53
CA LEU A 71 -2.22 -15.94 -8.24
C LEU A 71 -2.17 -16.98 -7.11
N LEU A 72 -3.09 -17.94 -7.07
CA LEU A 72 -3.05 -19.02 -6.08
C LEU A 72 -1.81 -19.90 -6.23
N ALA A 73 -1.40 -20.21 -7.45
CA ALA A 73 -0.16 -20.95 -7.70
C ALA A 73 1.07 -20.21 -7.14
N SER A 74 1.13 -18.89 -7.35
CA SER A 74 2.19 -18.03 -6.77
C SER A 74 2.12 -17.98 -5.26
N VAL A 75 0.93 -17.90 -4.68
CA VAL A 75 0.72 -17.94 -3.22
C VAL A 75 1.25 -19.25 -2.64
N LEU A 76 0.91 -20.39 -3.20
CA LEU A 76 1.38 -21.70 -2.72
C LEU A 76 2.91 -21.84 -2.80
N THR A 77 3.50 -21.38 -3.89
CA THR A 77 4.96 -21.36 -4.03
C THR A 77 5.61 -20.46 -2.98
N SER A 78 5.07 -19.27 -2.77
CA SER A 78 5.56 -18.29 -1.78
C SER A 78 5.45 -18.81 -0.35
N ILE A 79 4.34 -19.44 0.01
CA ILE A 79 4.13 -20.05 1.33
C ILE A 79 5.18 -21.12 1.62
N ARG A 80 5.48 -21.98 0.65
CA ARG A 80 6.52 -23.01 0.80
C ARG A 80 7.91 -22.40 0.93
N THR A 81 8.23 -21.46 0.07
CA THR A 81 9.56 -20.81 0.03
C THR A 81 9.87 -20.05 1.32
N HIS A 82 8.86 -19.41 1.93
CA HIS A 82 9.04 -18.61 3.13
C HIS A 82 8.72 -19.34 4.44
N GLY A 83 8.57 -20.69 4.38
CA GLY A 83 8.40 -21.50 5.57
C GLY A 83 7.06 -21.33 6.28
N ALA A 84 6.06 -20.75 5.61
CA ALA A 84 4.71 -20.59 6.16
C ALA A 84 3.85 -21.86 6.03
N SER A 85 4.30 -22.87 5.30
CA SER A 85 3.60 -24.15 5.13
C SER A 85 3.94 -25.12 6.25
N GLY A 86 2.92 -25.78 6.80
CA GLY A 86 3.10 -26.94 7.66
C GLY A 86 3.56 -28.17 6.88
N LYS A 87 3.83 -29.27 7.61
CA LYS A 87 4.42 -30.51 7.07
C LYS A 87 3.56 -31.25 6.04
N HIS A 88 2.30 -30.89 5.84
CA HIS A 88 1.33 -31.65 5.06
C HIS A 88 0.83 -30.95 3.78
N LEU A 89 1.38 -29.79 3.42
CA LEU A 89 1.02 -29.15 2.15
C LEU A 89 1.69 -29.92 1.01
N SER A 90 0.91 -30.77 0.32
CA SER A 90 1.41 -31.55 -0.81
C SER A 90 1.85 -30.63 -1.95
N GLU A 91 2.87 -31.06 -2.69
CA GLU A 91 3.33 -30.29 -3.85
C GLU A 91 2.31 -30.33 -5.00
N GLY A 92 2.12 -29.16 -5.63
CA GLY A 92 1.57 -29.03 -6.95
C GLY A 92 0.06 -29.20 -7.10
N GLU A 93 -0.31 -29.98 -8.07
CA GLU A 93 -1.63 -30.12 -8.67
C GLU A 93 -2.75 -30.53 -7.69
N ARG A 94 -2.45 -31.44 -6.76
CA ARG A 94 -3.44 -31.93 -5.78
C ARG A 94 -3.88 -30.83 -4.81
N SER A 95 -2.98 -29.96 -4.40
CA SER A 95 -3.31 -28.83 -3.52
C SER A 95 -4.20 -27.83 -4.24
N MET A 96 -3.91 -27.50 -5.49
CA MET A 96 -4.72 -26.61 -6.30
C MET A 96 -6.15 -27.14 -6.48
N LEU A 97 -6.29 -28.40 -6.86
CA LEU A 97 -7.59 -29.05 -7.03
C LEU A 97 -8.42 -29.03 -5.74
N ALA A 98 -7.81 -29.37 -4.60
CA ALA A 98 -8.48 -29.38 -3.31
C ALA A 98 -8.95 -27.97 -2.90
N LEU A 99 -8.11 -26.97 -3.06
CA LEU A 99 -8.43 -25.60 -2.69
C LEU A 99 -9.55 -25.01 -3.55
N PHE A 100 -9.53 -25.24 -4.85
CA PHE A 100 -10.61 -24.80 -5.75
C PHE A 100 -11.91 -25.51 -5.43
N LYS A 101 -11.88 -26.83 -5.21
CA LYS A 101 -13.06 -27.61 -4.82
C LYS A 101 -13.69 -27.08 -3.54
N GLU A 102 -12.92 -26.93 -2.50
CA GLU A 102 -13.40 -26.49 -1.18
C GLU A 102 -13.95 -25.07 -1.24
N SER A 103 -13.26 -24.18 -1.95
CA SER A 103 -13.74 -22.81 -2.14
C SER A 103 -15.02 -22.72 -2.95
N ALA A 104 -15.17 -23.54 -3.98
CA ALA A 104 -16.41 -23.65 -4.77
C ALA A 104 -17.59 -24.16 -3.94
N MET A 105 -17.35 -25.16 -3.09
CA MET A 105 -18.39 -25.72 -2.23
C MET A 105 -18.98 -24.70 -1.25
N GLN A 106 -18.24 -23.69 -0.85
CA GLN A 106 -18.75 -22.65 0.04
C GLN A 106 -19.79 -21.72 -0.62
N LEU A 107 -19.89 -21.71 -1.95
CA LEU A 107 -20.85 -20.92 -2.71
C LEU A 107 -22.03 -21.73 -3.25
N MET A 108 -22.17 -22.99 -2.87
CA MET A 108 -23.21 -23.89 -3.44
C MET A 108 -24.65 -23.38 -3.23
N ASP A 109 -24.89 -22.66 -2.13
CA ASP A 109 -26.21 -22.14 -1.77
C ASP A 109 -26.40 -20.67 -2.17
N ASP A 110 -25.40 -20.04 -2.81
CA ASP A 110 -25.44 -18.65 -3.19
C ASP A 110 -26.17 -18.47 -4.54
N GLU A 111 -26.73 -17.29 -4.73
CA GLU A 111 -27.39 -16.91 -5.97
C GLU A 111 -26.42 -16.80 -7.14
N MET A 112 -26.92 -16.99 -8.36
CA MET A 112 -26.15 -16.77 -9.58
C MET A 112 -25.65 -15.33 -9.64
N GLY A 113 -24.35 -15.14 -9.84
CA GLY A 113 -23.69 -13.85 -9.78
C GLY A 113 -22.68 -13.76 -8.63
N ALA A 114 -22.78 -14.65 -7.64
CA ALA A 114 -21.75 -14.77 -6.60
C ALA A 114 -20.41 -15.16 -7.21
N ILE A 115 -19.34 -14.53 -6.73
CA ILE A 115 -17.95 -14.78 -7.13
C ILE A 115 -17.18 -15.21 -5.91
N VAL A 116 -16.27 -16.17 -6.04
CA VAL A 116 -15.37 -16.58 -4.96
C VAL A 116 -14.37 -15.45 -4.69
N PRO A 117 -14.42 -14.80 -3.51
CA PRO A 117 -13.40 -13.85 -3.13
C PRO A 117 -12.10 -14.57 -2.78
N PHE A 118 -10.97 -13.90 -2.97
CA PHE A 118 -9.66 -14.55 -2.85
C PHE A 118 -9.38 -15.10 -1.45
N TYR A 119 -9.88 -14.49 -0.38
CA TYR A 119 -9.70 -14.96 1.00
C TYR A 119 -10.31 -16.34 1.28
N ARG A 120 -11.23 -16.83 0.45
CA ARG A 120 -11.77 -18.18 0.62
C ARG A 120 -10.70 -19.27 0.45
N PHE A 121 -9.67 -19.01 -0.33
CA PHE A 121 -8.52 -19.91 -0.42
C PHE A 121 -7.75 -20.00 0.90
N TYR A 122 -7.72 -18.96 1.71
CA TYR A 122 -7.17 -19.03 3.05
C TYR A 122 -7.95 -20.01 3.91
N ASP A 123 -9.27 -19.94 3.92
CA ASP A 123 -10.12 -20.84 4.71
C ASP A 123 -9.87 -22.30 4.36
N ALA A 124 -9.68 -22.61 3.08
CA ALA A 124 -9.33 -23.95 2.60
C ALA A 124 -7.87 -24.35 2.93
N LEU A 125 -6.98 -23.39 3.08
CA LEU A 125 -5.54 -23.60 3.28
C LEU A 125 -5.13 -23.63 4.76
N GLU A 126 -5.95 -23.10 5.67
CA GLU A 126 -5.59 -22.81 7.07
C GLU A 126 -4.99 -24.00 7.80
N ASN A 127 -5.55 -25.19 7.63
CA ASN A 127 -5.08 -26.41 8.30
C ASN A 127 -3.70 -26.88 7.84
N PHE A 128 -3.20 -26.36 6.73
CA PHE A 128 -1.89 -26.69 6.16
C PHE A 128 -0.82 -25.64 6.46
N LEU A 129 -1.19 -24.55 7.17
CA LEU A 129 -0.29 -23.47 7.50
C LEU A 129 0.50 -23.76 8.77
N ASP A 130 1.69 -23.18 8.84
CA ASP A 130 2.46 -23.13 10.07
C ASP A 130 1.73 -22.31 11.14
N HIS A 131 1.78 -22.79 12.38
CA HIS A 131 1.09 -22.16 13.51
C HIS A 131 1.54 -20.71 13.77
N SER A 132 2.80 -20.40 13.52
CA SER A 132 3.31 -19.03 13.69
C SER A 132 2.59 -18.01 12.80
N HIS A 133 2.11 -18.43 11.64
CA HIS A 133 1.37 -17.59 10.70
C HIS A 133 -0.14 -17.63 10.95
N SER A 134 -0.71 -18.82 11.09
CA SER A 134 -2.14 -19.00 11.32
C SER A 134 -2.61 -18.43 12.68
N SER A 135 -1.76 -18.44 13.69
CA SER A 135 -2.08 -17.90 15.02
C SER A 135 -2.42 -16.40 15.03
N VAL A 136 -1.87 -15.63 14.10
CA VAL A 136 -2.20 -14.21 13.95
C VAL A 136 -3.67 -14.04 13.56
N ILE A 137 -4.14 -14.82 12.58
CA ILE A 137 -5.55 -14.80 12.16
C ILE A 137 -6.47 -15.32 13.28
N ILE A 138 -6.09 -16.42 13.94
CA ILE A 138 -6.87 -16.98 15.05
C ILE A 138 -7.05 -15.94 16.16
N ARG A 139 -5.98 -15.28 16.56
CA ARG A 139 -6.06 -14.22 17.58
C ARG A 139 -6.88 -13.00 17.15
N ALA A 140 -6.93 -12.71 15.85
CA ALA A 140 -7.74 -11.62 15.34
C ALA A 140 -9.24 -11.84 15.60
N TYR A 141 -9.73 -13.07 15.58
CA TYR A 141 -11.11 -13.40 15.95
C TYR A 141 -11.44 -13.12 17.41
N ASP A 142 -10.44 -13.17 18.29
CA ASP A 142 -10.60 -12.85 19.72
C ASP A 142 -10.40 -11.37 20.04
N ASN A 143 -10.00 -10.58 19.06
CA ASN A 143 -9.77 -9.15 19.21
C ASN A 143 -11.10 -8.39 19.20
N SER A 144 -11.45 -7.75 20.32
CA SER A 144 -12.72 -7.04 20.49
C SER A 144 -12.87 -5.78 19.63
N TYR A 145 -11.78 -5.20 19.13
CA TYR A 145 -11.82 -4.06 18.20
C TYR A 145 -12.12 -4.50 16.76
N ILE A 146 -11.80 -5.75 16.41
CA ILE A 146 -12.01 -6.32 15.08
C ILE A 146 -13.31 -7.13 15.05
N ASN A 147 -13.56 -7.91 16.09
CA ASN A 147 -14.73 -8.78 16.26
C ASN A 147 -15.38 -8.50 17.63
N PRO A 148 -16.18 -7.44 17.78
CA PRO A 148 -16.70 -6.99 19.06
C PRO A 148 -17.50 -8.07 19.81
N GLU A 149 -18.29 -8.84 19.10
CA GLU A 149 -19.15 -9.87 19.69
C GLU A 149 -18.46 -11.23 19.88
N LYS A 150 -17.27 -11.40 19.31
CA LYS A 150 -16.48 -12.66 19.32
C LYS A 150 -17.25 -13.90 18.85
N LYS A 151 -18.38 -13.71 18.21
CA LYS A 151 -19.29 -14.77 17.74
C LYS A 151 -19.34 -14.88 16.23
N GLU A 152 -18.96 -13.83 15.52
CA GLU A 152 -18.99 -13.82 14.06
C GLU A 152 -17.82 -14.63 13.52
N LYS A 153 -18.12 -15.54 12.61
CA LYS A 153 -17.14 -16.35 11.88
C LYS A 153 -16.71 -15.68 10.57
N ASP A 154 -17.56 -14.85 10.00
CA ASP A 154 -17.30 -14.10 8.78
C ASP A 154 -17.18 -12.62 9.10
N VAL A 155 -15.96 -12.17 9.38
CA VAL A 155 -15.63 -10.80 9.75
C VAL A 155 -14.88 -10.14 8.60
N PHE A 156 -15.42 -9.06 8.06
CA PHE A 156 -14.87 -8.38 6.88
C PHE A 156 -13.39 -7.96 7.07
N ALA A 157 -13.05 -7.36 8.20
CA ALA A 157 -11.67 -6.95 8.47
C ALA A 157 -10.72 -8.15 8.54
N ILE A 158 -11.16 -9.29 9.06
CA ILE A 158 -10.36 -10.53 9.09
C ILE A 158 -10.22 -11.09 7.67
N ASN A 159 -11.24 -10.99 6.84
CA ASN A 159 -11.15 -11.39 5.44
C ASN A 159 -10.14 -10.55 4.66
N VAL A 160 -10.04 -9.25 4.94
CA VAL A 160 -8.97 -8.38 4.43
C VAL A 160 -7.59 -8.86 4.93
N LEU A 161 -7.48 -9.18 6.21
CA LEU A 161 -6.24 -9.69 6.81
C LEU A 161 -5.80 -11.02 6.17
N LYS A 162 -6.74 -11.95 5.93
CA LYS A 162 -6.49 -13.21 5.21
C LYS A 162 -5.98 -12.96 3.79
N THR A 163 -6.58 -12.01 3.10
CA THR A 163 -6.16 -11.60 1.75
C THR A 163 -4.72 -11.10 1.76
N LEU A 164 -4.38 -10.22 2.69
CA LEU A 164 -3.02 -9.70 2.84
C LEU A 164 -2.00 -10.77 3.24
N PHE A 165 -2.40 -11.74 4.06
CA PHE A 165 -1.58 -12.91 4.33
C PHE A 165 -1.24 -13.69 3.06
N LEU A 166 -2.24 -14.00 2.24
CA LEU A 166 -2.06 -14.79 1.02
C LEU A 166 -1.08 -14.16 0.04
N ILE A 167 -1.13 -12.84 -0.13
CA ILE A 167 -0.29 -12.12 -1.10
C ILE A 167 1.00 -11.55 -0.51
N LYS A 168 1.27 -11.77 0.77
CA LYS A 168 2.42 -11.17 1.47
C LYS A 168 3.76 -11.31 0.73
N TYR A 169 4.03 -12.48 0.17
CA TYR A 169 5.30 -12.78 -0.49
C TYR A 169 5.17 -12.91 -2.01
N VAL A 170 4.02 -12.59 -2.57
CA VAL A 170 3.77 -12.65 -4.01
C VAL A 170 4.23 -11.36 -4.66
N LEU A 171 5.12 -11.48 -5.66
CA LEU A 171 5.70 -10.34 -6.37
C LEU A 171 4.83 -9.82 -7.51
N GLU A 172 3.91 -10.65 -8.02
CA GLU A 172 3.10 -10.34 -9.20
C GLU A 172 1.90 -9.45 -8.89
N ILE A 173 1.69 -9.11 -7.63
CA ILE A 173 0.59 -8.22 -7.21
C ILE A 173 1.07 -7.24 -6.14
N GLU A 174 0.69 -5.99 -6.28
CA GLU A 174 0.87 -4.97 -5.24
C GLU A 174 -0.34 -4.91 -4.32
N ALA A 175 -0.12 -4.97 -3.01
CA ALA A 175 -1.17 -4.89 -2.01
C ALA A 175 -1.60 -3.44 -1.74
N ASN A 176 -1.95 -2.69 -2.79
CA ASN A 176 -2.58 -1.38 -2.67
C ASN A 176 -4.10 -1.51 -2.49
N VAL A 177 -4.77 -0.42 -2.13
CA VAL A 177 -6.21 -0.43 -1.83
C VAL A 177 -7.03 -0.95 -3.01
N ASP A 178 -6.79 -0.49 -4.23
CA ASP A 178 -7.58 -0.86 -5.39
C ASP A 178 -7.44 -2.35 -5.73
N ASN A 179 -6.25 -2.90 -5.62
CA ASN A 179 -6.02 -4.33 -5.83
C ASN A 179 -6.66 -5.18 -4.72
N ILE A 180 -6.59 -4.74 -3.47
CA ILE A 180 -7.28 -5.40 -2.35
C ILE A 180 -8.79 -5.43 -2.60
N VAL A 181 -9.37 -4.32 -3.03
CA VAL A 181 -10.81 -4.25 -3.37
C VAL A 181 -11.18 -5.30 -4.42
N SER A 182 -10.39 -5.41 -5.49
CA SER A 182 -10.63 -6.42 -6.55
C SER A 182 -10.55 -7.85 -6.02
N LEU A 183 -9.62 -8.14 -5.09
CA LEU A 183 -9.52 -9.45 -4.43
C LEU A 183 -10.69 -9.76 -3.48
N MET A 184 -11.37 -8.72 -2.99
CA MET A 184 -12.49 -8.84 -2.03
C MET A 184 -13.87 -8.95 -2.68
N ILE A 185 -13.98 -8.87 -3.99
CA ILE A 185 -15.26 -8.97 -4.70
C ILE A 185 -15.93 -10.32 -4.41
N THR A 186 -17.20 -10.28 -4.02
CA THR A 186 -18.01 -11.46 -3.69
C THR A 186 -19.19 -11.66 -4.65
N SER A 187 -19.52 -10.67 -5.47
CA SER A 187 -20.63 -10.72 -6.43
C SER A 187 -20.37 -9.78 -7.61
N ILE A 188 -20.87 -10.13 -8.77
CA ILE A 188 -20.88 -9.22 -9.94
C ILE A 188 -21.73 -7.96 -9.71
N ASP A 189 -22.61 -7.98 -8.71
CA ASP A 189 -23.46 -6.86 -8.32
C ASP A 189 -22.86 -5.99 -7.20
N ASP A 190 -21.64 -6.25 -6.77
CA ASP A 190 -20.96 -5.45 -5.76
C ASP A 190 -20.79 -3.99 -6.22
N ASP A 191 -21.05 -3.07 -5.32
CA ASP A 191 -20.72 -1.66 -5.49
C ASP A 191 -19.26 -1.43 -5.10
N ARG A 192 -18.38 -1.22 -6.10
CA ARG A 192 -16.96 -1.04 -5.88
C ARG A 192 -16.62 0.17 -5.00
N ILE A 193 -17.38 1.27 -5.12
CA ILE A 193 -17.14 2.48 -4.31
C ILE A 193 -17.41 2.19 -2.84
N SER A 194 -18.55 1.55 -2.54
CA SER A 194 -18.91 1.13 -1.19
C SER A 194 -17.91 0.11 -0.63
N LEU A 195 -17.51 -0.87 -1.44
CA LEU A 195 -16.54 -1.88 -1.04
C LEU A 195 -15.16 -1.26 -0.73
N LYS A 196 -14.73 -0.29 -1.52
CA LYS A 196 -13.49 0.45 -1.28
C LYS A 196 -13.52 1.16 0.08
N ALA A 197 -14.61 1.82 0.43
CA ALA A 197 -14.77 2.46 1.73
C ALA A 197 -14.68 1.43 2.88
N GLN A 198 -15.31 0.27 2.74
CA GLN A 198 -15.23 -0.81 3.72
C GLN A 198 -13.81 -1.37 3.85
N VAL A 199 -13.09 -1.54 2.75
CA VAL A 199 -11.68 -1.99 2.76
C VAL A 199 -10.80 -0.96 3.46
N GLU A 200 -10.95 0.32 3.16
CA GLU A 200 -10.19 1.39 3.82
C GLU A 200 -10.43 1.43 5.33
N ASP A 201 -11.67 1.28 5.78
CA ASP A 201 -12.01 1.22 7.20
C ASP A 201 -11.40 -0.04 7.87
N ALA A 202 -11.46 -1.18 7.21
CA ALA A 202 -10.84 -2.41 7.69
C ALA A 202 -9.32 -2.25 7.83
N LEU A 203 -8.66 -1.67 6.83
CA LEU A 203 -7.21 -1.41 6.87
C LEU A 203 -6.81 -0.49 8.03
N LYS A 204 -7.61 0.54 8.31
CA LYS A 204 -7.38 1.43 9.46
C LYS A 204 -7.45 0.68 10.80
N VAL A 205 -8.46 -0.18 10.98
CA VAL A 205 -8.61 -0.98 12.20
C VAL A 205 -7.44 -1.95 12.34
N LEU A 206 -7.08 -2.66 11.28
CA LEU A 206 -5.98 -3.63 11.29
C LEU A 206 -4.63 -2.96 11.60
N MET A 207 -4.38 -1.76 11.07
CA MET A 207 -3.17 -0.98 11.39
C MET A 207 -3.15 -0.56 12.87
N ARG A 208 -4.28 -0.08 13.40
CA ARG A 208 -4.38 0.31 14.82
C ARG A 208 -4.11 -0.86 15.77
N GLN A 209 -4.49 -2.07 15.36
CA GLN A 209 -4.25 -3.29 16.12
C GLN A 209 -2.86 -3.90 15.81
N MET A 210 -2.05 -3.24 15.00
CA MET A 210 -0.68 -3.64 14.64
C MET A 210 -0.58 -5.02 13.98
N LEU A 211 -1.61 -5.44 13.27
CA LEU A 211 -1.63 -6.70 12.52
C LEU A 211 -1.10 -6.53 11.10
N ILE A 212 -1.12 -5.33 10.60
CA ILE A 212 -0.58 -4.93 9.31
C ILE A 212 0.20 -3.63 9.44
N GLN A 213 1.04 -3.34 8.47
CA GLN A 213 1.68 -2.04 8.32
C GLN A 213 1.47 -1.48 6.92
N LYS A 214 1.57 -0.17 6.79
CA LYS A 214 1.58 0.53 5.51
C LYS A 214 2.99 0.99 5.18
N ASN A 215 3.46 0.66 3.99
CA ASN A 215 4.72 1.11 3.44
C ASN A 215 4.45 1.78 2.09
N GLY A 216 4.49 3.10 2.03
CA GLY A 216 4.00 3.84 0.88
C GLY A 216 2.50 3.64 0.67
N SER A 217 2.12 3.11 -0.48
CA SER A 217 0.73 2.75 -0.81
C SER A 217 0.41 1.27 -0.57
N ILE A 218 1.40 0.49 -0.11
CA ILE A 218 1.32 -0.97 0.03
C ILE A 218 1.04 -1.36 1.47
N TYR A 219 0.15 -2.32 1.67
CA TYR A 219 -0.18 -2.89 2.97
C TYR A 219 0.44 -4.26 3.13
N VAL A 220 0.99 -4.54 4.30
CA VAL A 220 1.76 -5.76 4.58
C VAL A 220 1.22 -6.45 5.82
N PHE A 221 0.87 -7.73 5.69
CA PHE A 221 0.56 -8.60 6.81
C PHE A 221 1.79 -8.79 7.70
N LEU A 222 1.62 -8.71 9.01
CA LEU A 222 2.70 -8.87 9.98
C LEU A 222 2.58 -10.23 10.69
N THR A 223 3.63 -11.02 10.64
CA THR A 223 3.78 -12.21 11.49
C THR A 223 3.91 -11.79 12.96
N GLY A 224 3.75 -12.73 13.90
CA GLY A 224 3.91 -12.42 15.34
C GLY A 224 5.28 -11.82 15.66
N GLU A 225 6.34 -12.35 15.08
CA GLU A 225 7.70 -11.84 15.26
C GLU A 225 7.91 -10.44 14.66
N GLU A 226 7.34 -10.19 13.50
CA GLU A 226 7.35 -8.86 12.88
C GLU A 226 6.57 -7.83 13.73
N GLN A 227 5.46 -8.26 14.35
CA GLN A 227 4.69 -7.40 15.28
C GLN A 227 5.52 -7.03 16.51
N GLU A 228 6.28 -7.97 17.10
CA GLU A 228 7.17 -7.70 18.22
C GLU A 228 8.23 -6.65 17.85
N ILE A 229 8.88 -6.82 16.71
CA ILE A 229 9.89 -5.87 16.21
C ILE A 229 9.26 -4.51 15.90
N ASN A 230 8.09 -4.47 15.27
CA ASN A 230 7.41 -3.21 15.00
C ASN A 230 7.00 -2.47 16.28
N ASN A 231 6.55 -3.20 17.31
CA ASN A 231 6.27 -2.61 18.62
C ASN A 231 7.54 -1.94 19.20
N GLU A 232 8.69 -2.57 19.10
CA GLU A 232 9.94 -1.97 19.57
C GLU A 232 10.36 -0.73 18.73
N ILE A 233 10.15 -0.79 17.41
CA ILE A 233 10.40 0.36 16.52
C ILE A 233 9.47 1.53 16.87
N GLU A 234 8.18 1.26 17.12
CA GLU A 234 7.21 2.30 17.47
C GLU A 234 7.51 3.01 18.79
N LYS A 235 8.17 2.33 19.73
CA LYS A 235 8.63 2.93 20.98
C LYS A 235 9.81 3.91 20.81
N GLU A 236 10.48 3.89 19.65
CA GLU A 236 11.55 4.84 19.37
C GLU A 236 10.99 6.26 19.30
N ASN A 237 11.55 7.13 20.12
CA ASN A 237 11.12 8.52 20.15
C ASN A 237 11.82 9.30 19.02
N VAL A 238 11.06 9.70 18.02
CA VAL A 238 11.49 10.60 16.95
C VAL A 238 10.62 11.84 16.98
N GLU A 239 11.23 12.94 17.38
CA GLU A 239 10.54 14.22 17.51
C GLU A 239 10.34 14.90 16.14
N MET A 240 9.30 15.74 16.06
CA MET A 240 8.97 16.51 14.87
C MET A 240 10.17 17.30 14.30
N PRO A 241 10.99 17.98 15.12
CA PRO A 241 12.17 18.70 14.63
C PRO A 241 13.16 17.83 13.87
N GLU A 242 13.35 16.58 14.29
CA GLU A 242 14.27 15.65 13.62
C GLU A 242 13.76 15.29 12.22
N VAL A 243 12.45 15.07 12.10
CA VAL A 243 11.80 14.78 10.81
C VAL A 243 11.94 15.98 9.87
N ILE A 244 11.63 17.18 10.36
CA ILE A 244 11.74 18.42 9.56
C ILE A 244 13.18 18.67 9.11
N THR A 245 14.18 18.38 9.96
CA THR A 245 15.60 18.50 9.58
C THR A 245 15.94 17.58 8.41
N LYS A 246 15.48 16.34 8.44
CA LYS A 246 15.69 15.38 7.34
C LYS A 246 14.96 15.77 6.06
N ILE A 247 13.77 16.31 6.18
CA ILE A 247 13.02 16.84 5.04
C ILE A 247 13.75 18.06 4.43
N ALA A 248 14.30 18.94 5.26
CA ALA A 248 15.09 20.07 4.78
C ALA A 248 16.36 19.62 4.03
N GLU A 249 17.08 18.60 4.53
CA GLU A 249 18.21 18.01 3.79
C GLU A 249 17.74 17.50 2.41
N MET A 250 16.63 16.77 2.36
CA MET A 250 16.10 16.22 1.12
C MET A 250 15.68 17.31 0.13
N ILE A 251 15.03 18.37 0.61
CA ILE A 251 14.65 19.51 -0.24
C ILE A 251 15.89 20.20 -0.80
N TYR A 252 16.82 20.61 0.05
CA TYR A 252 17.89 21.55 -0.32
C TYR A 252 19.18 20.89 -0.80
N GLU A 253 19.34 19.58 -0.62
CA GLU A 253 20.50 18.85 -1.15
C GLU A 253 20.13 17.93 -2.33
N ASP A 254 18.93 17.32 -2.30
CA ASP A 254 18.58 16.31 -3.29
C ASP A 254 17.62 16.82 -4.38
N ILE A 255 16.56 17.57 -3.99
CA ILE A 255 15.48 17.95 -4.91
C ILE A 255 15.75 19.34 -5.51
N PHE A 256 16.01 20.32 -4.67
CA PHE A 256 16.28 21.71 -5.05
C PHE A 256 17.71 22.06 -4.60
N SER A 257 18.67 21.54 -5.33
CA SER A 257 20.09 21.65 -4.95
C SER A 257 20.76 22.98 -5.32
N SER A 258 20.03 23.90 -5.94
CA SER A 258 20.54 25.24 -6.29
C SER A 258 20.90 26.03 -5.04
N LYS A 259 22.14 26.49 -4.95
CA LYS A 259 22.65 27.27 -3.81
C LYS A 259 22.54 28.77 -4.01
N LYS A 260 22.31 29.20 -5.25
CA LYS A 260 22.22 30.60 -5.63
C LYS A 260 21.10 30.81 -6.65
N TYR A 261 20.39 31.89 -6.51
CA TYR A 261 19.48 32.40 -7.52
C TYR A 261 20.28 33.20 -8.55
N GLN A 262 20.20 32.79 -9.81
CA GLN A 262 20.79 33.55 -10.91
C GLN A 262 19.77 34.51 -11.47
N TYR A 263 20.06 35.81 -11.37
CA TYR A 263 19.18 36.85 -11.90
C TYR A 263 19.19 36.80 -13.43
N PRO A 264 18.04 36.62 -14.09
CA PRO A 264 17.99 36.35 -15.54
C PRO A 264 18.46 37.53 -16.40
N SER A 265 18.29 38.75 -15.88
CA SER A 265 18.78 39.94 -16.57
C SER A 265 20.30 40.04 -16.49
N PHE A 266 20.90 40.72 -17.43
CA PHE A 266 22.37 40.89 -17.56
C PHE A 266 23.12 39.57 -17.78
N SER A 267 22.51 38.63 -18.55
CA SER A 267 23.13 37.34 -18.94
C SER A 267 23.58 36.49 -17.76
N GLY A 268 22.84 36.53 -16.64
CA GLY A 268 23.15 35.73 -15.47
C GLY A 268 24.40 36.16 -14.70
N ARG A 269 24.89 37.38 -14.93
CA ARG A 269 26.10 37.90 -14.27
C ARG A 269 25.96 38.02 -12.74
N TYR A 270 24.75 38.19 -12.24
CA TYR A 270 24.50 38.32 -10.83
C TYR A 270 23.83 37.07 -10.28
N ALA A 271 24.43 36.51 -9.22
CA ALA A 271 23.94 35.35 -8.50
C ALA A 271 23.86 35.67 -7.00
N PHE A 272 22.71 35.40 -6.40
CA PHE A 272 22.44 35.72 -5.00
C PHE A 272 22.23 34.47 -4.19
N SER A 273 22.95 34.34 -3.10
CA SER A 273 22.67 33.34 -2.10
C SER A 273 21.37 33.67 -1.36
N PHE A 274 20.67 32.65 -0.88
CA PHE A 274 19.38 32.83 -0.20
C PHE A 274 19.33 32.00 1.08
N ASN A 275 18.57 32.50 2.05
CA ASN A 275 18.27 31.75 3.26
C ASN A 275 17.37 30.57 2.93
N GLN A 276 17.63 29.43 3.54
CA GLN A 276 16.89 28.18 3.35
C GLN A 276 16.22 27.78 4.65
N ALA A 277 14.92 27.58 4.64
CA ALA A 277 14.17 27.18 5.82
C ALA A 277 13.04 26.21 5.46
N VAL A 278 12.65 25.39 6.44
CA VAL A 278 11.44 24.57 6.40
C VAL A 278 10.66 24.84 7.69
N ASP A 279 9.40 25.19 7.55
CA ASP A 279 8.56 25.70 8.63
C ASP A 279 9.28 26.88 9.34
N ASP A 280 9.40 26.85 10.65
CA ASP A 280 10.11 27.87 11.42
C ASP A 280 11.61 27.58 11.64
N ARG A 281 12.16 26.61 10.90
CA ARG A 281 13.52 26.12 11.11
C ARG A 281 14.45 26.49 9.97
N PRO A 282 15.50 27.26 10.22
CA PRO A 282 16.58 27.45 9.27
C PRO A 282 17.25 26.09 8.94
N TYR A 283 17.51 25.84 7.67
CA TYR A 283 18.25 24.64 7.27
C TYR A 283 19.70 24.67 7.71
N LYS A 284 20.33 25.85 7.64
CA LYS A 284 21.70 26.10 8.14
C LYS A 284 21.71 27.23 9.17
N ALA A 285 22.48 27.05 10.23
CA ALA A 285 22.51 27.97 11.37
C ALA A 285 23.01 29.39 11.03
N ASN A 286 23.96 29.51 10.09
CA ASN A 286 24.65 30.76 9.79
C ASN A 286 24.25 31.32 8.43
N GLN A 287 22.96 31.63 8.26
CA GLN A 287 22.45 32.26 7.08
C GLN A 287 22.04 33.72 7.39
N ASN A 288 22.52 34.67 6.60
CA ASN A 288 22.16 36.07 6.70
C ASN A 288 22.19 36.70 5.32
N TYR A 289 21.23 36.30 4.50
CA TYR A 289 21.07 36.82 3.13
C TYR A 289 19.84 37.70 3.02
N ASP A 290 19.82 38.53 2.01
CA ASP A 290 18.72 39.52 1.79
C ASP A 290 17.43 38.85 1.29
N ILE A 291 17.51 37.65 0.71
CA ILE A 291 16.38 36.91 0.20
C ILE A 291 16.35 35.50 0.81
N GLY A 292 15.20 34.88 0.83
CA GLY A 292 15.02 33.55 1.40
C GLY A 292 14.01 32.69 0.65
N LEU A 293 14.12 31.39 0.86
CA LEU A 293 13.16 30.38 0.42
C LEU A 293 12.73 29.58 1.65
N ARG A 294 11.42 29.58 1.91
CA ARG A 294 10.82 28.84 3.01
C ARG A 294 9.77 27.89 2.48
N VAL A 295 9.91 26.61 2.80
CA VAL A 295 8.91 25.60 2.51
C VAL A 295 8.06 25.38 3.76
N LEU A 296 6.74 25.46 3.62
CA LEU A 296 5.79 25.19 4.71
C LEU A 296 5.16 23.80 4.50
N THR A 297 5.35 22.94 5.50
CA THR A 297 4.81 21.57 5.52
C THR A 297 3.43 21.55 6.15
N PRO A 298 2.67 20.44 6.03
CA PRO A 298 1.42 20.24 6.77
C PRO A 298 1.57 20.27 8.30
N TRP A 299 2.78 20.14 8.81
CA TRP A 299 3.05 20.24 10.26
C TRP A 299 3.42 21.65 10.74
N TYR A 300 3.35 22.63 9.85
CA TYR A 300 3.58 24.02 10.24
C TYR A 300 2.49 24.50 11.21
N GLU A 301 2.89 24.98 12.38
CA GLU A 301 1.98 25.40 13.45
C GLU A 301 1.44 26.84 13.27
N GLY A 302 1.99 27.59 12.33
CA GLY A 302 1.53 28.94 12.01
C GLY A 302 0.25 28.93 11.20
N GLY A 303 -0.36 30.12 11.04
CA GLY A 303 -1.54 30.30 10.21
C GLY A 303 -1.27 30.00 8.73
N THR A 304 -2.12 29.18 8.12
CA THR A 304 -2.01 28.76 6.71
C THR A 304 -3.17 29.28 5.85
N ASP A 305 -3.99 30.18 6.38
CA ASP A 305 -4.99 30.88 5.57
C ASP A 305 -4.33 31.87 4.59
N ASP A 306 -4.99 32.10 3.46
CA ASP A 306 -4.45 32.92 2.36
C ASP A 306 -4.03 34.32 2.82
N GLY A 307 -4.80 34.96 3.69
CA GLY A 307 -4.48 36.29 4.23
C GLY A 307 -3.20 36.32 5.05
N THR A 308 -3.04 35.35 5.95
CA THR A 308 -1.84 35.19 6.80
C THR A 308 -0.61 34.91 5.95
N LEU A 309 -0.72 34.00 4.95
CA LEU A 309 0.39 33.68 4.06
C LEU A 309 0.81 34.85 3.16
N ARG A 310 -0.14 35.63 2.66
CA ARG A 310 0.15 36.87 1.91
C ARG A 310 0.88 37.89 2.78
N LEU A 311 0.43 38.08 4.00
CA LEU A 311 1.08 38.97 4.94
C LEU A 311 2.51 38.53 5.27
N LEU A 312 2.68 37.25 5.56
CA LEU A 312 3.99 36.64 5.86
C LEU A 312 4.96 36.82 4.69
N SER A 313 4.55 36.50 3.48
CA SER A 313 5.39 36.66 2.28
C SER A 313 5.71 38.12 1.95
N GLY A 314 4.83 39.06 2.29
CA GLY A 314 5.03 40.51 2.08
C GLY A 314 5.98 41.15 3.08
N GLN A 315 6.10 40.58 4.29
CA GLN A 315 6.94 41.15 5.36
C GLN A 315 8.38 40.66 5.33
N GLY A 316 8.61 39.45 4.83
CA GLY A 316 9.88 38.71 5.05
C GLY A 316 10.65 38.61 3.77
N LYS A 317 10.88 39.22 2.83
CA LYS A 317 11.78 39.00 1.66
C LYS A 317 12.01 37.49 1.31
N GLU A 318 11.01 36.66 1.63
CA GLU A 318 11.04 35.24 1.44
C GLU A 318 10.00 34.81 0.41
N VAL A 319 10.40 33.85 -0.44
CA VAL A 319 9.46 33.07 -1.23
C VAL A 319 8.90 31.98 -0.33
N LEU A 320 7.59 31.89 -0.20
CA LEU A 320 6.91 30.83 0.55
C LEU A 320 6.41 29.76 -0.43
N VAL A 321 6.84 28.54 -0.20
CA VAL A 321 6.39 27.35 -0.93
C VAL A 321 5.51 26.54 0.01
N VAL A 322 4.19 26.63 -0.15
CA VAL A 322 3.21 26.01 0.73
C VAL A 322 2.78 24.67 0.15
N LEU A 323 3.18 23.60 0.82
CA LEU A 323 2.84 22.24 0.39
C LEU A 323 1.35 21.95 0.61
N PRO A 324 0.74 21.06 -0.20
CA PRO A 324 -0.62 20.57 0.03
C PRO A 324 -0.77 19.92 1.42
N ASN A 325 -1.99 19.89 1.93
CA ASN A 325 -2.29 19.29 3.23
C ASN A 325 -2.33 17.76 3.18
N ASP A 326 -1.21 17.16 2.80
CA ASP A 326 -0.95 15.72 2.80
C ASP A 326 0.42 15.48 3.43
N ASP A 327 0.44 14.80 4.57
CA ASP A 327 1.65 14.55 5.36
C ASP A 327 2.32 13.20 5.10
N ALA A 328 1.96 12.52 4.01
CA ALA A 328 2.49 11.19 3.70
C ALA A 328 4.03 11.15 3.68
N PHE A 329 4.68 12.15 3.10
CA PHE A 329 6.15 12.23 3.08
C PHE A 329 6.76 12.41 4.48
N LEU A 330 6.09 13.12 5.38
CA LEU A 330 6.51 13.30 6.76
C LEU A 330 6.37 11.99 7.56
N THR A 331 5.27 11.27 7.34
CA THR A 331 5.00 9.96 7.96
C THR A 331 6.04 8.93 7.52
N GLU A 332 6.37 8.87 6.25
CA GLU A 332 7.41 7.97 5.71
C GLU A 332 8.80 8.33 6.27
N MET A 333 9.13 9.61 6.38
CA MET A 333 10.40 10.05 6.96
C MET A 333 10.49 9.74 8.46
N ARG A 334 9.40 9.90 9.21
CA ARG A 334 9.37 9.51 10.63
C ARG A 334 9.58 8.02 10.79
N ALA A 335 8.92 7.20 9.97
CA ALA A 335 9.10 5.75 9.97
C ALA A 335 10.56 5.36 9.64
N TYR A 336 11.16 5.99 8.63
CA TYR A 336 12.58 5.83 8.31
C TYR A 336 13.47 6.10 9.53
N LEU A 337 13.28 7.20 10.22
CA LEU A 337 14.11 7.59 11.37
C LEU A 337 13.92 6.64 12.56
N LYS A 338 12.70 6.16 12.81
CA LYS A 338 12.44 5.16 13.85
C LYS A 338 13.16 3.85 13.56
N ILE A 339 13.09 3.35 12.34
CA ILE A 339 13.78 2.12 11.92
C ILE A 339 15.31 2.31 12.02
N GLU A 340 15.84 3.42 11.51
CA GLU A 340 17.26 3.74 11.60
C GLU A 340 17.76 3.73 13.07
N ARG A 341 17.01 4.37 13.96
CA ARG A 341 17.33 4.44 15.38
C ARG A 341 17.29 3.08 16.04
N PHE A 342 16.27 2.29 15.76
CA PHE A 342 16.13 0.91 16.25
C PHE A 342 17.31 0.04 15.78
N LEU A 343 17.62 0.04 14.49
CA LEU A 343 18.72 -0.76 13.94
C LEU A 343 20.09 -0.34 14.50
N ARG A 344 20.28 0.95 14.79
CA ARG A 344 21.53 1.47 15.36
C ARG A 344 21.73 1.05 16.82
N LYS A 345 20.67 0.97 17.62
CA LYS A 345 20.72 0.56 19.02
C LYS A 345 20.87 -0.95 19.22
N ASN A 346 20.29 -1.75 18.35
CA ASN A 346 20.14 -3.18 18.51
C ASN A 346 21.26 -3.97 17.85
N THR A 347 22.49 -3.75 18.29
CA THR A 347 23.67 -4.53 17.88
C THR A 347 23.93 -5.77 18.75
N SER A 348 23.07 -6.06 19.75
CA SER A 348 23.28 -7.10 20.73
C SER A 348 22.84 -8.50 20.28
N VAL A 349 23.44 -9.52 20.88
CA VAL A 349 23.27 -10.96 20.63
C VAL A 349 21.82 -11.46 20.75
N GLN A 350 20.96 -10.76 21.48
CA GLN A 350 19.55 -11.14 21.67
C GLN A 350 18.73 -11.11 20.39
N LEU A 351 19.21 -10.46 19.34
CA LEU A 351 18.49 -10.28 18.08
C LEU A 351 19.01 -11.16 16.93
N ALA A 352 19.92 -12.10 17.19
CA ALA A 352 20.35 -13.09 16.19
C ALA A 352 19.17 -13.92 15.65
N LYS A 353 18.14 -14.15 16.50
CA LYS A 353 16.86 -14.81 16.15
C LYS A 353 16.08 -14.03 15.06
N TYR A 354 16.27 -12.71 14.98
CA TYR A 354 15.51 -11.83 14.09
C TYR A 354 16.36 -11.26 12.94
N GLU A 355 17.49 -11.87 12.62
CA GLU A 355 18.41 -11.30 11.61
C GLU A 355 17.75 -11.14 10.23
N THR A 356 16.89 -12.09 9.83
CA THR A 356 16.12 -12.00 8.59
C THR A 356 15.15 -10.81 8.62
N ILE A 357 14.48 -10.59 9.78
CA ILE A 357 13.56 -9.46 9.94
C ILE A 357 14.33 -8.13 9.94
N LYS A 358 15.51 -8.08 10.56
CA LYS A 358 16.38 -6.89 10.51
C LYS A 358 16.81 -6.55 9.10
N GLU A 359 17.18 -7.55 8.31
CA GLU A 359 17.54 -7.30 6.91
C GLU A 359 16.33 -6.78 6.11
N ALA A 360 15.16 -7.35 6.32
CA ALA A 360 13.92 -6.81 5.77
C ALA A 360 13.66 -5.36 6.20
N LYS A 361 13.96 -5.01 7.46
CA LYS A 361 13.86 -3.63 7.96
C LYS A 361 14.89 -2.68 7.34
N ARG A 362 16.08 -3.14 7.00
CA ARG A 362 17.05 -2.34 6.23
C ARG A 362 16.54 -2.03 4.83
N VAL A 363 15.91 -3.01 4.20
CA VAL A 363 15.25 -2.79 2.89
C VAL A 363 14.09 -1.80 3.04
N GLU A 364 13.19 -2.02 4.00
CA GLU A 364 12.07 -1.12 4.29
C GLU A 364 12.55 0.31 4.57
N MET A 365 13.60 0.49 5.33
CA MET A 365 14.19 1.82 5.62
C MET A 365 14.57 2.56 4.33
N ARG A 366 15.18 1.87 3.37
CA ARG A 366 15.51 2.47 2.06
C ARG A 366 14.27 2.81 1.25
N GLU A 367 13.27 1.94 1.27
CA GLU A 367 11.98 2.18 0.61
C GLU A 367 11.25 3.38 1.22
N ARG A 368 11.21 3.50 2.56
CA ARG A 368 10.63 4.64 3.26
C ARG A 368 11.27 5.96 2.86
N ASN A 369 12.60 5.98 2.75
CA ASN A 369 13.33 7.16 2.27
C ASN A 369 12.99 7.50 0.82
N GLY A 370 12.91 6.49 -0.05
CA GLY A 370 12.49 6.66 -1.45
C GLY A 370 11.06 7.17 -1.57
N ASN A 371 10.12 6.62 -0.80
CA ASN A 371 8.74 7.06 -0.75
C ASN A 371 8.63 8.52 -0.26
N ALA A 372 9.35 8.87 0.80
CA ALA A 372 9.37 10.25 1.31
C ALA A 372 9.83 11.23 0.22
N LYS A 373 10.90 10.90 -0.51
CA LYS A 373 11.40 11.73 -1.62
C LYS A 373 10.40 11.86 -2.75
N LEU A 374 9.75 10.75 -3.14
CA LEU A 374 8.73 10.74 -4.18
C LEU A 374 7.54 11.64 -3.81
N TYR A 375 6.97 11.43 -2.63
CA TYR A 375 5.81 12.19 -2.17
C TYR A 375 6.12 13.66 -1.94
N LEU A 376 7.31 13.97 -1.42
CA LEU A 376 7.76 15.35 -1.27
C LEU A 376 7.95 16.04 -2.63
N THR A 377 8.50 15.35 -3.60
CA THR A 377 8.68 15.89 -4.97
C THR A 377 7.32 16.22 -5.59
N GLU A 378 6.35 15.31 -5.47
CA GLU A 378 5.00 15.58 -5.95
C GLU A 378 4.32 16.72 -5.18
N ALA A 379 4.49 16.78 -3.87
CA ALA A 379 3.98 17.89 -3.07
C ALA A 379 4.58 19.24 -3.50
N LEU A 380 5.87 19.30 -3.81
CA LEU A 380 6.53 20.52 -4.33
C LEU A 380 6.01 20.91 -5.71
N LYS A 381 5.68 19.95 -6.57
CA LYS A 381 5.04 20.23 -7.87
C LYS A 381 3.65 20.84 -7.74
N GLU A 382 2.92 20.48 -6.71
CA GLU A 382 1.55 20.95 -6.43
C GLU A 382 1.50 22.13 -5.44
N ALA A 383 2.63 22.57 -4.94
CA ALA A 383 2.70 23.62 -3.93
C ALA A 383 2.14 24.97 -4.43
N THR A 384 1.58 25.75 -3.52
CA THR A 384 1.20 27.14 -3.76
C THR A 384 2.37 28.05 -3.39
N ILE A 385 2.75 28.94 -4.30
CA ILE A 385 3.92 29.82 -4.12
C ILE A 385 3.44 31.25 -3.88
N TYR A 386 3.92 31.84 -2.78
CA TYR A 386 3.67 33.24 -2.41
C TYR A 386 4.96 34.04 -2.53
N VAL A 387 4.88 35.16 -3.21
CA VAL A 387 5.99 36.10 -3.35
C VAL A 387 5.46 37.52 -3.13
N ASN A 388 6.03 38.24 -2.17
CA ASN A 388 5.72 39.64 -1.89
C ASN A 388 4.21 39.95 -1.75
N GLY A 389 3.47 39.07 -1.09
CA GLY A 389 2.03 39.17 -0.86
C GLY A 389 1.15 38.65 -1.98
N ASP A 390 1.73 38.22 -3.10
CA ASP A 390 0.99 37.69 -4.25
C ASP A 390 1.17 36.19 -4.41
N VAL A 391 0.14 35.52 -4.94
CA VAL A 391 0.19 34.11 -5.31
C VAL A 391 0.68 33.96 -6.74
N LEU A 392 1.71 33.18 -6.94
CA LEU A 392 2.17 32.81 -8.27
C LEU A 392 1.44 31.60 -8.82
N HIS A 393 0.79 31.77 -9.95
CA HIS A 393 0.14 30.67 -10.68
C HIS A 393 1.13 30.00 -11.64
N THR A 394 1.85 29.01 -11.16
CA THR A 394 2.78 28.21 -11.97
C THR A 394 2.33 26.76 -11.98
N SER A 395 1.73 26.30 -13.05
CA SER A 395 1.34 24.89 -13.21
C SER A 395 2.21 24.17 -14.24
N GLY A 396 2.44 22.87 -14.02
CA GLY A 396 2.99 21.95 -15.03
C GLY A 396 4.48 22.03 -15.33
N LYS A 397 5.28 22.75 -14.52
CA LYS A 397 6.74 22.82 -14.68
C LYS A 397 7.47 21.92 -13.67
N GLU A 398 8.69 21.52 -14.02
CA GLU A 398 9.59 20.86 -13.08
C GLU A 398 9.83 21.72 -11.83
N VAL A 399 10.07 21.07 -10.68
CA VAL A 399 10.24 21.76 -9.37
C VAL A 399 11.26 22.89 -9.47
N THR A 400 12.41 22.63 -10.06
CA THR A 400 13.51 23.60 -10.17
C THR A 400 13.21 24.81 -11.03
N SER A 401 12.29 24.70 -11.99
CA SER A 401 11.87 25.81 -12.85
C SER A 401 10.62 26.53 -12.34
N ARG A 402 9.95 25.93 -11.37
CA ARG A 402 8.76 26.48 -10.74
C ARG A 402 9.07 27.33 -9.52
N ILE A 403 10.03 26.91 -8.72
CA ILE A 403 10.55 27.60 -7.53
C ILE A 403 11.72 28.51 -7.87
#